data_a21000cc59ce39543e48e98367d29f52
#
_entry.id   a21000cc59ce39543e48e98367d29f52
#
_cell.length_a   1.000
_cell.length_b   1.000
_cell.length_c   1.000
_cell.angle_alpha   90.00
_cell.angle_beta   90.00
_cell.angle_gamma   90.00
#
_symmetry.space_group_name_H-M   'P 1'
#
loop_
_entity.id
_entity.type
_entity.pdbx_description
1 polymer ?
#
loop_
_entity_poly.entity_id
_entity_poly.type
_entity_poly.pdbx_seq_one_letter_code
_entity_poly.pdbx_strand_id
1 'polypeptide(L)'
;KEYHHPGFAIPSPTLNLGHIHGGDSANRICGCCELHYDVRPLPGISLDGLENMLRSALQEVEAKWPGRIDIVPLHEPIPGYECQHDHPFIGGVEEICQTSSQTVNYCTEAPFLQQLCPTLVLGPGSIEQAHQPDEFLSFDFIDPTIDVLSKAMVKYCC
;
A
#
# COMPACT_ATOMS: atom_id res chain seq x y z
N LYS A 1 18.46 9.49 -6.55
CA LYS A 1 17.87 8.70 -7.66
C LYS A 1 16.37 8.78 -7.51
N GLU A 2 15.71 9.34 -8.50
CA GLU A 2 14.25 9.35 -8.56
C GLU A 2 13.77 7.90 -8.76
N TYR A 3 12.97 7.40 -7.83
CA TYR A 3 12.44 6.05 -7.92
C TYR A 3 11.17 6.09 -8.77
N HIS A 4 11.12 5.32 -9.83
CA HIS A 4 10.02 5.30 -10.79
C HIS A 4 9.67 3.86 -11.19
N HIS A 5 8.40 3.49 -11.06
CA HIS A 5 7.87 2.18 -11.45
C HIS A 5 6.74 2.34 -12.48
N PRO A 6 6.99 2.09 -13.77
CA PRO A 6 6.03 2.41 -14.85
C PRO A 6 4.77 1.55 -14.84
N GLY A 7 4.77 0.45 -14.09
CA GLY A 7 3.60 -0.43 -13.94
C GLY A 7 2.48 0.12 -13.08
N PHE A 8 2.72 1.21 -12.32
CA PHE A 8 1.73 1.80 -11.44
C PHE A 8 1.17 3.11 -12.00
N ALA A 9 -0.12 3.34 -11.78
CA ALA A 9 -0.78 4.60 -12.20
C ALA A 9 -0.15 5.83 -11.53
N ILE A 10 0.35 5.68 -10.30
CA ILE A 10 1.21 6.66 -9.63
C ILE A 10 2.62 6.04 -9.57
N PRO A 11 3.50 6.41 -10.51
CA PRO A 11 4.75 5.68 -10.73
C PRO A 11 5.89 6.07 -9.78
N SER A 12 5.62 6.89 -8.78
CA SER A 12 6.59 7.32 -7.76
C SER A 12 6.01 7.17 -6.35
N PRO A 13 6.86 6.99 -5.33
CA PRO A 13 6.40 7.02 -3.95
C PRO A 13 5.70 8.34 -3.64
N THR A 14 4.69 8.29 -2.78
CA THR A 14 3.96 9.49 -2.36
C THR A 14 4.16 9.74 -0.88
N LEU A 15 4.14 11.03 -0.50
CA LEU A 15 4.13 11.49 0.88
C LEU A 15 2.98 12.48 1.05
N ASN A 16 2.11 12.22 1.99
CA ASN A 16 1.01 13.10 2.35
C ASN A 16 1.19 13.60 3.78
N LEU A 17 1.12 14.92 3.98
CA LEU A 17 1.10 15.56 5.29
C LEU A 17 -0.37 15.69 5.71
N GLY A 18 -0.84 14.72 6.50
CA GLY A 18 -2.28 14.55 6.76
C GLY A 18 -2.79 15.30 7.99
N HIS A 19 -1.93 15.58 8.96
CA HIS A 19 -2.33 16.21 10.22
C HIS A 19 -1.18 16.98 10.85
N ILE A 20 -1.48 18.13 11.42
CA ILE A 20 -0.56 18.90 12.26
C ILE A 20 -1.31 19.42 13.48
N HIS A 21 -0.72 19.24 14.67
CA HIS A 21 -1.24 19.74 15.93
C HIS A 21 -0.13 20.21 16.83
N GLY A 22 -0.32 21.35 17.49
CA GLY A 22 0.67 21.84 18.44
C GLY A 22 0.21 23.09 19.18
N GLY A 23 0.77 23.29 20.37
CA GLY A 23 0.41 24.38 21.26
C GLY A 23 -0.93 24.17 21.99
N ASP A 24 -1.15 24.98 23.01
CA ASP A 24 -2.32 24.91 23.88
C ASP A 24 -2.94 26.29 24.15
N SER A 25 -2.23 27.38 23.86
CA SER A 25 -2.71 28.74 24.10
C SER A 25 -1.96 29.76 23.24
N ALA A 26 -2.67 30.79 22.78
CA ALA A 26 -2.11 31.85 21.94
C ALA A 26 -1.03 32.69 22.61
N ASN A 27 -0.97 32.72 23.95
CA ASN A 27 0.00 33.51 24.74
C ASN A 27 1.14 32.67 25.27
N ARG A 28 1.29 31.42 24.85
CA ARG A 28 2.37 30.52 25.26
C ARG A 28 3.18 30.02 24.05
N ILE A 29 4.49 29.82 24.30
CA ILE A 29 5.34 29.15 23.29
C ILE A 29 4.94 27.70 23.26
N CYS A 30 4.69 27.19 22.04
CA CYS A 30 4.37 25.79 21.80
C CYS A 30 5.50 24.88 22.30
N GLY A 31 5.21 24.00 23.22
CA GLY A 31 6.17 23.05 23.79
C GLY A 31 6.32 21.76 22.98
N CYS A 32 5.30 21.40 22.20
CA CYS A 32 5.27 20.21 21.37
C CYS A 32 4.44 20.46 20.14
N CYS A 33 4.89 19.92 19.00
CA CYS A 33 4.12 19.90 17.74
C CYS A 33 4.21 18.50 17.13
N GLU A 34 3.07 17.94 16.78
CA GLU A 34 2.96 16.65 16.11
C GLU A 34 2.60 16.87 14.64
N LEU A 35 3.30 16.17 13.77
CA LEU A 35 3.03 16.12 12.34
C LEU A 35 2.84 14.66 11.93
N HIS A 36 1.63 14.30 11.49
CA HIS A 36 1.39 12.97 10.95
C HIS A 36 1.50 13.00 9.44
N TYR A 37 2.22 12.05 8.91
CA TYR A 37 2.38 11.87 7.47
C TYR A 37 2.16 10.41 7.08
N ASP A 38 1.61 10.20 5.90
CA ASP A 38 1.45 8.90 5.24
C ASP A 38 2.44 8.81 4.08
N VAL A 39 3.24 7.75 4.06
CA VAL A 39 4.17 7.48 2.97
C VAL A 39 3.79 6.17 2.33
N ARG A 40 3.58 6.19 1.02
CA ARG A 40 3.26 4.99 0.24
C ARG A 40 4.44 4.63 -0.64
N PRO A 41 5.23 3.62 -0.22
CA PRO A 41 6.33 3.12 -1.05
C PRO A 41 5.78 2.32 -2.23
N LEU A 42 6.56 2.27 -3.31
CA LEU A 42 6.37 1.31 -4.38
C LEU A 42 7.11 0.01 -4.08
N PRO A 43 6.74 -1.12 -4.72
CA PRO A 43 7.49 -2.37 -4.65
C PRO A 43 8.98 -2.14 -4.96
N GLY A 44 9.86 -2.84 -4.22
CA GLY A 44 11.31 -2.69 -4.36
C GLY A 44 11.95 -1.58 -3.51
N ILE A 45 11.16 -0.74 -2.84
CA ILE A 45 11.67 0.19 -1.82
C ILE A 45 11.61 -0.52 -0.46
N SER A 46 12.77 -0.66 0.19
CA SER A 46 12.81 -1.21 1.54
C SER A 46 12.29 -0.18 2.56
N LEU A 47 11.59 -0.66 3.58
CA LEU A 47 11.08 0.20 4.66
C LEU A 47 12.22 0.92 5.40
N ASP A 48 13.33 0.22 5.67
CA ASP A 48 14.54 0.81 6.26
C ASP A 48 15.14 1.91 5.36
N GLY A 49 15.17 1.67 4.04
CA GLY A 49 15.63 2.68 3.06
C GLY A 49 14.76 3.92 3.08
N LEU A 50 13.44 3.76 3.21
CA LEU A 50 12.49 4.85 3.32
C LEU A 50 12.67 5.64 4.61
N GLU A 51 12.81 4.96 5.75
CA GLU A 51 13.07 5.61 7.03
C GLU A 51 14.39 6.41 7.00
N ASN A 52 15.45 5.84 6.43
CA ASN A 52 16.72 6.53 6.27
C ASN A 52 16.61 7.79 5.38
N MET A 53 15.78 7.75 4.33
CA MET A 53 15.51 8.92 3.51
C MET A 53 14.80 10.03 4.28
N LEU A 54 13.80 9.67 5.08
CA LEU A 54 13.07 10.61 5.93
C LEU A 54 13.98 11.24 6.99
N ARG A 55 14.78 10.44 7.68
CA ARG A 55 15.76 10.93 8.66
C ARG A 55 16.80 11.84 8.00
N SER A 56 17.28 11.48 6.81
CA SER A 56 18.23 12.32 6.06
C SER A 56 17.64 13.66 5.66
N ALA A 57 16.37 13.70 5.29
CA ALA A 57 15.66 14.94 4.98
C ALA A 57 15.53 15.89 6.20
N LEU A 58 15.51 15.33 7.39
CA LEU A 58 15.42 16.09 8.64
C LEU A 58 16.79 16.44 9.24
N GLN A 59 17.88 15.96 8.68
CA GLN A 59 19.23 16.08 9.24
C GLN A 59 19.66 17.53 9.47
N GLU A 60 19.32 18.45 8.58
CA GLU A 60 19.65 19.88 8.75
C GLU A 60 18.92 20.50 9.93
N VAL A 61 17.66 20.10 10.15
CA VAL A 61 16.85 20.58 11.27
C VAL A 61 17.37 19.99 12.59
N GLU A 62 17.68 18.67 12.57
CA GLU A 62 18.25 17.99 13.75
C GLU A 62 19.63 18.57 14.13
N ALA A 63 20.47 18.90 13.16
CA ALA A 63 21.76 19.54 13.41
C ALA A 63 21.61 20.92 14.07
N LYS A 64 20.56 21.67 13.69
CA LYS A 64 20.27 23.00 14.27
C LYS A 64 19.60 22.90 15.64
N TRP A 65 18.80 21.87 15.88
CA TRP A 65 17.97 21.69 17.07
C TRP A 65 18.11 20.25 17.60
N PRO A 66 19.27 19.85 18.14
CA PRO A 66 19.53 18.47 18.56
C PRO A 66 18.53 17.97 19.59
N GLY A 67 18.04 16.75 19.41
CA GLY A 67 17.12 16.08 20.31
C GLY A 67 15.71 16.73 20.37
N ARG A 68 15.32 17.44 19.30
CA ARG A 68 14.01 18.09 19.22
C ARG A 68 13.06 17.41 18.23
N ILE A 69 13.56 16.46 17.47
CA ILE A 69 12.77 15.70 16.49
C ILE A 69 12.77 14.24 16.91
N ASP A 70 11.59 13.66 16.95
CA ASP A 70 11.39 12.24 17.14
C ASP A 70 10.48 11.71 16.03
N ILE A 71 10.86 10.60 15.41
CA ILE A 71 10.06 9.94 14.38
C ILE A 71 9.56 8.61 14.96
N VAL A 72 8.26 8.52 15.11
CA VAL A 72 7.60 7.35 15.70
C VAL A 72 6.59 6.79 14.70
N PRO A 73 6.68 5.51 14.32
CA PRO A 73 5.64 4.89 13.51
C PRO A 73 4.33 4.80 14.31
N LEU A 74 3.22 5.19 13.69
CA LEU A 74 1.88 5.12 14.30
C LEU A 74 1.33 3.70 14.31
N HIS A 75 1.79 2.87 13.39
CA HIS A 75 1.44 1.45 13.26
C HIS A 75 2.58 0.71 12.55
N GLU A 76 2.54 -0.60 12.55
CA GLU A 76 3.50 -1.42 11.81
C GLU A 76 3.47 -1.07 10.32
N PRO A 77 4.62 -0.74 9.72
CA PRO A 77 4.66 -0.34 8.32
C PRO A 77 4.41 -1.52 7.39
N ILE A 78 3.66 -1.27 6.32
CA ILE A 78 3.31 -2.26 5.29
C ILE A 78 4.18 -2.03 4.06
N PRO A 79 4.97 -3.02 3.60
CA PRO A 79 5.77 -2.87 2.38
C PRO A 79 4.91 -2.82 1.12
N GLY A 80 5.43 -2.22 0.06
CA GLY A 80 4.86 -2.37 -1.27
C GLY A 80 4.98 -3.82 -1.77
N TYR A 81 4.01 -4.27 -2.54
CA TYR A 81 3.97 -5.63 -3.10
C TYR A 81 3.70 -5.62 -4.60
N GLU A 82 4.37 -6.51 -5.30
CA GLU A 82 4.10 -6.83 -6.69
C GLU A 82 4.46 -8.31 -6.94
N CYS A 83 3.53 -9.07 -7.52
CA CYS A 83 3.85 -10.38 -8.06
C CYS A 83 4.60 -10.21 -9.39
N GLN A 84 5.65 -10.99 -9.63
CA GLN A 84 6.41 -10.91 -10.89
C GLN A 84 5.48 -11.15 -12.07
N HIS A 85 5.43 -10.20 -13.00
CA HIS A 85 4.47 -10.19 -14.13
C HIS A 85 4.53 -11.44 -15.00
N ASP A 86 5.71 -12.03 -15.18
CA ASP A 86 5.95 -13.24 -15.95
C ASP A 86 5.77 -14.54 -15.14
N HIS A 87 5.33 -14.45 -13.89
CA HIS A 87 5.12 -15.63 -13.06
C HIS A 87 3.96 -16.48 -13.63
N PRO A 88 4.16 -17.81 -13.81
CA PRO A 88 3.13 -18.69 -14.40
C PRO A 88 1.78 -18.69 -13.67
N PHE A 89 1.78 -18.38 -12.37
CA PHE A 89 0.58 -18.23 -11.56
C PHE A 89 -0.30 -17.09 -12.06
N ILE A 90 0.30 -15.92 -12.41
CA ILE A 90 -0.44 -14.78 -12.95
C ILE A 90 -1.13 -15.17 -14.24
N GLY A 91 -0.37 -15.65 -15.24
CA GLY A 91 -0.94 -16.04 -16.53
C GLY A 91 -2.04 -17.11 -16.40
N GLY A 92 -1.86 -18.04 -15.46
CA GLY A 92 -2.87 -19.07 -15.20
C GLY A 92 -4.16 -18.55 -14.56
N VAL A 93 -4.08 -17.51 -13.73
CA VAL A 93 -5.28 -16.85 -13.15
C VAL A 93 -5.92 -15.92 -14.18
N GLU A 94 -5.16 -15.18 -14.98
CA GLU A 94 -5.66 -14.36 -16.08
C GLU A 94 -6.45 -15.18 -17.10
N GLU A 95 -5.95 -16.39 -17.44
CA GLU A 95 -6.66 -17.34 -18.30
C GLU A 95 -8.01 -17.77 -17.71
N ILE A 96 -8.07 -18.05 -16.40
CA ILE A 96 -9.31 -18.42 -15.70
C ILE A 96 -10.30 -17.26 -15.67
N CYS A 97 -9.80 -16.06 -15.34
CA CYS A 97 -10.61 -14.84 -15.20
C CYS A 97 -11.01 -14.22 -16.54
N GLN A 98 -10.36 -14.62 -17.65
CA GLN A 98 -10.51 -14.00 -18.97
C GLN A 98 -10.26 -12.47 -18.94
N THR A 99 -9.33 -12.03 -18.10
CA THR A 99 -8.93 -10.62 -17.94
C THR A 99 -7.46 -10.52 -17.56
N SER A 100 -6.83 -9.40 -17.86
CA SER A 100 -5.45 -9.14 -17.45
C SER A 100 -5.37 -8.61 -16.03
N SER A 101 -4.32 -8.99 -15.32
CA SER A 101 -3.98 -8.44 -14.01
C SER A 101 -3.63 -6.96 -14.12
N GLN A 102 -3.88 -6.23 -13.05
CA GLN A 102 -3.61 -4.79 -12.96
C GLN A 102 -2.96 -4.46 -11.63
N THR A 103 -2.26 -3.34 -11.57
CA THR A 103 -1.76 -2.77 -10.33
C THR A 103 -2.82 -1.89 -9.69
N VAL A 104 -2.77 -1.80 -8.37
CA VAL A 104 -3.71 -1.01 -7.56
C VAL A 104 -2.96 -0.16 -6.54
N ASN A 105 -3.56 0.93 -6.10
CA ASN A 105 -2.94 1.89 -5.16
C ASN A 105 -3.52 1.80 -3.75
N TYR A 106 -4.08 0.65 -3.39
CA TYR A 106 -4.60 0.41 -2.04
C TYR A 106 -3.84 -0.71 -1.33
N CYS A 107 -3.93 -0.74 0.00
CA CYS A 107 -3.33 -1.77 0.83
C CYS A 107 -4.17 -3.04 0.85
N THR A 108 -3.49 -4.18 0.91
CA THR A 108 -4.08 -5.51 1.13
C THR A 108 -3.16 -6.33 2.02
N GLU A 109 -3.53 -7.56 2.35
CA GLU A 109 -2.70 -8.52 3.07
C GLU A 109 -1.64 -9.20 2.17
N ALA A 110 -1.67 -8.97 0.84
CA ALA A 110 -0.75 -9.58 -0.10
C ALA A 110 0.74 -9.43 0.27
N PRO A 111 1.23 -8.28 0.76
CA PRO A 111 2.61 -8.11 1.20
C PRO A 111 3.06 -9.11 2.27
N PHE A 112 2.16 -9.55 3.12
CA PHE A 112 2.47 -10.55 4.17
C PHE A 112 2.39 -11.98 3.62
N LEU A 113 1.39 -12.27 2.79
CA LEU A 113 1.19 -13.59 2.18
C LEU A 113 2.27 -13.94 1.15
N GLN A 114 2.87 -12.95 0.47
CA GLN A 114 3.97 -13.16 -0.49
C GLN A 114 5.17 -13.90 0.10
N GLN A 115 5.36 -13.84 1.42
CA GLN A 115 6.44 -14.55 2.10
C GLN A 115 6.23 -16.08 2.09
N LEU A 116 5.00 -16.53 1.87
CA LEU A 116 4.62 -17.93 1.83
C LEU A 116 4.50 -18.45 0.39
N CYS A 117 3.91 -17.67 -0.50
CA CYS A 117 3.65 -18.06 -1.88
C CYS A 117 3.39 -16.84 -2.78
N PRO A 118 3.48 -17.01 -4.11
CA PRO A 118 3.00 -16.02 -5.07
C PRO A 118 1.52 -15.69 -4.80
N THR A 119 1.21 -14.41 -4.71
CA THR A 119 -0.10 -13.94 -4.24
C THR A 119 -0.71 -12.99 -5.26
N LEU A 120 -2.01 -13.10 -5.49
CA LEU A 120 -2.83 -12.16 -6.25
C LEU A 120 -4.04 -11.77 -5.43
N VAL A 121 -4.51 -10.54 -5.63
CA VAL A 121 -5.77 -10.07 -5.06
C VAL A 121 -6.87 -10.32 -6.07
N LEU A 122 -7.89 -11.04 -5.67
CA LEU A 122 -9.03 -11.40 -6.51
C LEU A 122 -10.31 -11.36 -5.67
N GLY A 123 -11.33 -10.70 -6.18
CA GLY A 123 -12.63 -10.62 -5.52
C GLY A 123 -13.73 -10.16 -6.47
N PRO A 124 -15.00 -10.37 -6.08
CA PRO A 124 -16.15 -9.89 -6.85
C PRO A 124 -16.34 -8.38 -6.73
N GLY A 125 -17.02 -7.80 -7.71
CA GLY A 125 -17.45 -6.39 -7.69
C GLY A 125 -16.41 -5.41 -8.23
N SER A 126 -16.55 -4.15 -7.81
CA SER A 126 -15.66 -3.05 -8.18
C SER A 126 -15.08 -2.39 -6.93
N ILE A 127 -13.79 -2.08 -6.97
CA ILE A 127 -13.12 -1.31 -5.90
C ILE A 127 -13.73 0.09 -5.70
N GLU A 128 -14.44 0.62 -6.68
CA GLU A 128 -15.13 1.91 -6.58
C GLU A 128 -16.24 1.92 -5.53
N GLN A 129 -16.73 0.72 -5.16
CA GLN A 129 -17.74 0.56 -4.10
C GLN A 129 -17.12 0.57 -2.69
N ALA A 130 -15.82 0.30 -2.57
CA ALA A 130 -15.17 0.18 -1.27
C ALA A 130 -15.22 1.49 -0.49
N HIS A 131 -15.59 1.38 0.79
CA HIS A 131 -15.69 2.51 1.73
C HIS A 131 -16.75 3.56 1.37
N GLN A 132 -17.71 3.23 0.50
CA GLN A 132 -18.85 4.10 0.24
C GLN A 132 -19.92 3.92 1.34
N PRO A 133 -20.70 4.97 1.68
CA PRO A 133 -21.74 4.89 2.71
C PRO A 133 -22.79 3.80 2.46
N ASP A 134 -23.05 3.49 1.19
CA ASP A 134 -23.98 2.50 0.69
C ASP A 134 -23.29 1.41 -0.15
N GLU A 135 -22.10 0.99 0.30
CA GLU A 135 -21.33 -0.09 -0.32
C GLU A 135 -22.19 -1.34 -0.53
N PHE A 136 -22.17 -1.87 -1.73
CA PHE A 136 -22.93 -3.06 -2.11
C PHE A 136 -22.15 -3.99 -3.03
N LEU A 137 -22.57 -5.25 -3.04
CA LEU A 137 -22.17 -6.25 -4.02
C LEU A 137 -23.41 -6.71 -4.81
N SER A 138 -23.38 -6.56 -6.14
CA SER A 138 -24.43 -7.14 -7.00
C SER A 138 -24.38 -8.67 -6.96
N PHE A 139 -25.56 -9.30 -6.88
CA PHE A 139 -25.69 -10.75 -6.97
C PHE A 139 -25.13 -11.34 -8.30
N ASP A 140 -25.11 -10.53 -9.36
CA ASP A 140 -24.57 -10.94 -10.66
C ASP A 140 -23.08 -11.32 -10.62
N PHE A 141 -22.34 -10.87 -9.59
CA PHE A 141 -20.93 -11.23 -9.41
C PHE A 141 -20.72 -12.55 -8.66
N ILE A 142 -21.73 -13.09 -8.00
CA ILE A 142 -21.56 -14.26 -7.11
C ILE A 142 -21.23 -15.51 -7.91
N ASP A 143 -22.09 -15.92 -8.84
CA ASP A 143 -21.91 -17.15 -9.63
C ASP A 143 -20.62 -17.13 -10.47
N PRO A 144 -20.30 -16.02 -11.18
CA PRO A 144 -19.02 -15.93 -11.90
C PRO A 144 -17.80 -16.06 -10.98
N THR A 145 -17.85 -15.49 -9.76
CA THR A 145 -16.75 -15.58 -8.81
C THR A 145 -16.58 -17.01 -8.29
N ILE A 146 -17.68 -17.70 -7.98
CA ILE A 146 -17.66 -19.13 -7.57
C ILE A 146 -17.03 -20.00 -8.69
N ASP A 147 -17.38 -19.75 -9.95
CA ASP A 147 -16.82 -20.47 -11.10
C ASP A 147 -15.31 -20.25 -11.21
N VAL A 148 -14.85 -18.99 -11.13
CA VAL A 148 -13.43 -18.64 -11.18
C VAL A 148 -12.66 -19.30 -10.02
N LEU A 149 -13.15 -19.19 -8.78
CA LEU A 149 -12.50 -19.79 -7.61
C LEU A 149 -12.46 -21.32 -7.73
N SER A 150 -13.54 -21.96 -8.19
CA SER A 150 -13.59 -23.40 -8.40
C SER A 150 -12.56 -23.88 -9.42
N LYS A 151 -12.42 -23.17 -10.54
CA LYS A 151 -11.40 -23.45 -11.56
C LYS A 151 -9.99 -23.27 -11.03
N ALA A 152 -9.76 -22.20 -10.24
CA ALA A 152 -8.47 -21.95 -9.60
C ALA A 152 -8.11 -23.06 -8.61
N MET A 153 -9.05 -23.49 -7.78
CA MET A 153 -8.85 -24.60 -6.83
C MET A 153 -8.49 -25.90 -7.56
N VAL A 154 -9.19 -26.25 -8.62
CA VAL A 154 -8.88 -27.45 -9.43
C VAL A 154 -7.50 -27.36 -10.07
N LYS A 155 -7.13 -26.17 -10.57
CA LYS A 155 -5.83 -25.98 -11.27
C LYS A 155 -4.63 -25.98 -10.31
N TYR A 156 -4.79 -25.48 -9.07
CA TYR A 156 -3.65 -25.25 -8.17
C TYR A 156 -3.66 -26.07 -6.88
N CYS A 157 -4.78 -26.69 -6.52
CA CYS A 157 -4.91 -27.45 -5.28
C CYS A 157 -5.21 -28.93 -5.46
N CYS A 158 -5.50 -29.39 -6.69
CA CYS A 158 -5.74 -30.78 -7.04
C CYS A 158 -4.71 -31.28 -8.04
#